data_327fa1e87bf2a14b2040b63596287477
#
_entry.id   327fa1e87bf2a14b2040b63596287477
#
_cell.length_a   1.000
_cell.length_b   1.000
_cell.length_c   1.000
_cell.angle_alpha   90.00
_cell.angle_beta   90.00
_cell.angle_gamma   90.00
#
_symmetry.space_group_name_H-M   'P 1'
#
loop_
_entity.id
_entity.type
_entity.pdbx_description
1 polymer ?
#
loop_
_entity_poly.entity_id
_entity_poly.type
_entity_poly.pdbx_seq_one_letter_code
_entity_poly.pdbx_strand_id
1 'polypeptide(L)'
;ASLIGGVTIVPVSTLAQLIDHLRQLTPIPAYTAVFAMDSDANEPNYASDFQFIKGQEHVKRALEVASAGGHNVIMSGPPGAGKTLLARSMPSILPRMSIDEALEVTKIYSVAGLLPSDTPLIVNRPFRAPHHTISYAGLVGGGKWPRPGEVTLAHRGVVFLDALPEFAQRTL
;
A
#
# COMPACT_ATOMS: atom_id res chain seq x y z
N ALA A 1 1.51 -15.26 -7.13
CA ALA A 1 2.44 -16.40 -7.04
C ALA A 1 3.58 -16.28 -8.07
N SER A 2 3.30 -15.93 -9.32
CA SER A 2 4.29 -15.82 -10.41
C SER A 2 5.40 -14.79 -10.20
N LEU A 3 5.24 -13.88 -9.24
CA LEU A 3 6.23 -12.86 -8.87
C LEU A 3 7.27 -13.36 -7.86
N ILE A 4 7.06 -14.56 -7.30
CA ILE A 4 7.97 -15.13 -6.31
C ILE A 4 8.92 -16.10 -7.07
N GLY A 5 10.22 -15.80 -7.05
CA GLY A 5 11.23 -16.65 -7.65
C GLY A 5 11.29 -18.03 -7.00
N GLY A 6 11.73 -19.05 -7.78
CA GLY A 6 11.95 -20.41 -7.28
C GLY A 6 10.73 -21.33 -7.27
N VAL A 7 9.56 -20.87 -7.75
CA VAL A 7 8.34 -21.67 -7.86
C VAL A 7 7.91 -21.73 -9.32
N THR A 8 7.74 -22.95 -9.85
CA THR A 8 7.17 -23.16 -11.19
C THR A 8 5.64 -23.09 -11.10
N ILE A 9 5.03 -22.18 -11.83
CA ILE A 9 3.57 -21.99 -11.83
C ILE A 9 2.99 -22.50 -13.14
N VAL A 10 2.04 -23.41 -13.03
CA VAL A 10 1.30 -23.97 -14.17
C VAL A 10 -0.16 -23.52 -14.04
N PRO A 11 -0.65 -22.63 -14.92
CA PRO A 11 -2.03 -22.17 -14.87
C PRO A 11 -2.97 -23.26 -15.36
N VAL A 12 -3.96 -23.63 -14.55
CA VAL A 12 -5.00 -24.60 -14.93
C VAL A 12 -6.38 -24.00 -14.69
N SER A 13 -7.28 -24.20 -15.62
CA SER A 13 -8.67 -23.68 -15.54
C SER A 13 -9.67 -24.73 -15.11
N THR A 14 -9.36 -26.02 -15.31
CA THR A 14 -10.27 -27.13 -14.99
C THR A 14 -9.52 -28.29 -14.36
N LEU A 15 -10.23 -29.13 -13.60
CA LEU A 15 -9.65 -30.35 -13.02
C LEU A 15 -9.19 -31.34 -14.10
N ALA A 16 -9.89 -31.40 -15.23
CA ALA A 16 -9.49 -32.25 -16.35
C ALA A 16 -8.11 -31.84 -16.90
N GLN A 17 -7.88 -30.55 -17.12
CA GLN A 17 -6.59 -30.01 -17.54
C GLN A 17 -5.47 -30.34 -16.55
N LEU A 18 -5.75 -30.28 -15.25
CA LEU A 18 -4.77 -30.65 -14.23
C LEU A 18 -4.38 -32.12 -14.33
N ILE A 19 -5.39 -33.01 -14.49
CA ILE A 19 -5.16 -34.45 -14.62
C ILE A 19 -4.33 -34.77 -15.88
N ASP A 20 -4.70 -34.15 -17.01
CA ASP A 20 -4.00 -34.36 -18.29
C ASP A 20 -2.55 -33.85 -18.21
N HIS A 21 -2.32 -32.70 -17.57
CA HIS A 21 -0.98 -32.17 -17.33
C HIS A 21 -0.15 -33.12 -16.45
N LEU A 22 -0.69 -33.60 -15.34
CA LEU A 22 0.01 -34.51 -14.42
C LEU A 22 0.30 -35.87 -15.07
N ARG A 23 -0.58 -36.31 -15.96
CA ARG A 23 -0.38 -37.54 -16.76
C ARG A 23 0.51 -37.36 -17.98
N GLN A 24 1.01 -36.13 -18.21
CA GLN A 24 1.81 -35.74 -19.36
C GLN A 24 1.13 -35.97 -20.73
N LEU A 25 -0.19 -36.03 -20.74
CA LEU A 25 -0.97 -36.16 -22.00
C LEU A 25 -1.00 -34.82 -22.75
N THR A 26 -1.23 -33.73 -22.02
CA THR A 26 -1.22 -32.36 -22.53
C THR A 26 -0.43 -31.46 -21.55
N PRO A 27 0.93 -31.42 -21.67
CA PRO A 27 1.72 -30.61 -20.78
C PRO A 27 1.45 -29.12 -21.01
N ILE A 28 1.07 -28.41 -19.92
CA ILE A 28 0.85 -26.97 -19.95
C ILE A 28 2.17 -26.28 -19.68
N PRO A 29 2.59 -25.29 -20.49
CA PRO A 29 3.84 -24.59 -20.26
C PRO A 29 3.79 -23.80 -18.95
N ALA A 30 4.95 -23.73 -18.27
CA ALA A 30 5.10 -22.93 -17.08
C ALA A 30 4.86 -21.45 -17.40
N TYR A 31 4.09 -20.80 -16.55
CA TYR A 31 3.82 -19.36 -16.68
C TYR A 31 4.97 -18.56 -16.07
N THR A 32 5.61 -17.77 -16.89
CA THR A 32 6.64 -16.81 -16.46
C THR A 32 6.04 -15.41 -16.54
N ALA A 33 5.73 -14.81 -15.41
CA ALA A 33 5.33 -13.41 -15.38
C ALA A 33 6.56 -12.53 -15.59
N VAL A 34 6.57 -11.75 -16.63
CA VAL A 34 7.49 -10.61 -16.78
C VAL A 34 6.77 -9.39 -16.21
N PHE A 35 7.08 -9.04 -14.96
CA PHE A 35 6.57 -7.84 -14.34
C PHE A 35 7.64 -6.76 -14.42
N ALA A 36 7.46 -5.81 -15.34
CA ALA A 36 8.32 -4.64 -15.44
C ALA A 36 7.72 -3.51 -14.59
N MET A 37 8.36 -3.18 -13.47
CA MET A 37 7.94 -2.04 -12.62
C MET A 37 8.02 -0.71 -13.35
N ASP A 38 8.89 -0.61 -14.36
CA ASP A 38 9.13 0.60 -15.14
C ASP A 38 8.22 0.72 -16.37
N SER A 39 7.24 -0.16 -16.54
CA SER A 39 6.26 -0.01 -17.62
C SER A 39 5.22 1.06 -17.23
N ASP A 40 4.82 1.90 -18.20
CA ASP A 40 3.79 2.94 -18.02
C ASP A 40 2.47 2.38 -17.43
N ALA A 41 2.19 1.10 -17.67
CA ALA A 41 1.04 0.39 -17.13
C ALA A 41 1.08 0.22 -15.60
N ASN A 42 2.27 0.33 -14.99
CA ASN A 42 2.49 0.18 -13.55
C ASN A 42 2.90 1.50 -12.89
N GLU A 43 2.70 2.63 -13.55
CA GLU A 43 2.92 3.93 -12.92
C GLU A 43 1.96 4.13 -11.75
N PRO A 44 2.48 4.54 -10.58
CA PRO A 44 1.64 4.86 -9.44
C PRO A 44 0.66 5.98 -9.82
N ASN A 45 -0.63 5.74 -9.61
CA ASN A 45 -1.67 6.74 -9.82
C ASN A 45 -2.29 7.10 -8.46
N TYR A 46 -2.11 8.33 -8.03
CA TYR A 46 -2.60 8.85 -6.76
C TYR A 46 -3.80 9.75 -6.97
N ALA A 47 -4.86 9.55 -6.19
CA ALA A 47 -6.07 10.39 -6.22
C ALA A 47 -5.79 11.85 -5.84
N SER A 48 -4.73 12.10 -5.07
CA SER A 48 -4.23 13.43 -4.72
C SER A 48 -2.75 13.48 -5.06
N ASP A 49 -2.39 14.32 -6.01
CA ASP A 49 -1.00 14.52 -6.40
C ASP A 49 -0.48 15.85 -5.86
N PHE A 50 0.74 15.84 -5.37
CA PHE A 50 1.41 16.98 -4.78
C PHE A 50 1.59 18.14 -5.77
N GLN A 51 1.74 17.84 -7.06
CA GLN A 51 1.88 18.84 -8.14
C GLN A 51 0.67 19.78 -8.25
N PHE A 52 -0.54 19.32 -7.86
CA PHE A 52 -1.75 20.13 -7.96
C PHE A 52 -1.97 21.06 -6.75
N ILE A 53 -1.17 20.93 -5.71
CA ILE A 53 -1.28 21.77 -4.52
C ILE A 53 -0.65 23.13 -4.82
N LYS A 54 -1.43 24.19 -4.67
CA LYS A 54 -0.97 25.58 -4.88
C LYS A 54 -0.61 26.25 -3.56
N GLY A 55 0.46 27.02 -3.56
CA GLY A 55 0.94 27.73 -2.38
C GLY A 55 1.61 26.84 -1.35
N GLN A 56 1.83 27.36 -0.14
CA GLN A 56 2.46 26.66 0.99
C GLN A 56 3.88 26.12 0.67
N GLU A 57 4.68 26.85 -0.08
CA GLU A 57 5.98 26.39 -0.61
C GLU A 57 6.95 25.93 0.49
N HIS A 58 6.94 26.57 1.67
CA HIS A 58 7.75 26.16 2.81
C HIS A 58 7.30 24.82 3.39
N VAL A 59 5.98 24.55 3.44
CA VAL A 59 5.44 23.26 3.90
C VAL A 59 5.74 22.18 2.87
N LYS A 60 5.56 22.47 1.59
CA LYS A 60 5.92 21.54 0.51
C LYS A 60 7.38 21.13 0.60
N ARG A 61 8.29 22.09 0.78
CA ARG A 61 9.70 21.80 0.92
C ARG A 61 10.01 20.93 2.15
N ALA A 62 9.34 21.20 3.28
CA ALA A 62 9.49 20.37 4.47
C ALA A 62 9.00 18.92 4.23
N LEU A 63 7.89 18.74 3.52
CA LEU A 63 7.34 17.42 3.18
C LEU A 63 8.22 16.67 2.18
N GLU A 64 8.82 17.35 1.20
CA GLU A 64 9.81 16.75 0.28
C GLU A 64 11.01 16.20 1.06
N VAL A 65 11.58 16.99 1.96
CA VAL A 65 12.71 16.57 2.79
C VAL A 65 12.32 15.39 3.69
N ALA A 66 11.15 15.46 4.32
CA ALA A 66 10.64 14.38 5.15
C ALA A 66 10.41 13.09 4.36
N SER A 67 9.85 13.20 3.16
CA SER A 67 9.61 12.06 2.27
C SER A 67 10.90 11.41 1.80
N ALA A 68 11.89 12.22 1.44
CA ALA A 68 13.21 11.73 1.03
C ALA A 68 13.98 11.05 2.17
N GLY A 69 13.82 11.55 3.39
CA GLY A 69 14.51 11.03 4.58
C GLY A 69 13.71 9.99 5.38
N GLY A 70 12.45 9.70 5.00
CA GLY A 70 11.58 8.79 5.76
C GLY A 70 11.24 9.34 7.16
N HIS A 71 11.14 10.65 7.31
CA HIS A 71 10.90 11.30 8.61
C HIS A 71 9.42 11.40 8.95
N ASN A 72 9.12 11.29 10.25
CA ASN A 72 7.79 11.65 10.76
C ASN A 72 7.60 13.17 10.72
N VAL A 73 6.37 13.60 10.46
CA VAL A 73 6.01 15.02 10.34
C VAL A 73 4.84 15.33 11.24
N ILE A 74 4.92 16.43 11.97
CA ILE A 74 3.78 17.03 12.65
C ILE A 74 3.42 18.35 11.96
N MET A 75 2.14 18.54 11.65
CA MET A 75 1.62 19.76 11.04
C MET A 75 0.67 20.46 12.01
N SER A 76 0.96 21.71 12.34
CA SER A 76 0.11 22.58 13.15
C SER A 76 -0.33 23.79 12.34
N GLY A 77 -1.56 24.23 12.54
CA GLY A 77 -2.11 25.39 11.84
C GLY A 77 -3.63 25.46 11.94
N PRO A 78 -4.24 26.58 11.52
CA PRO A 78 -5.68 26.80 11.60
C PRO A 78 -6.46 25.82 10.74
N PRO A 79 -7.76 25.61 11.00
CA PRO A 79 -8.64 24.86 10.11
C PRO A 79 -8.65 25.52 8.72
N GLY A 80 -8.77 24.69 7.67
CA GLY A 80 -8.74 25.17 6.28
C GLY A 80 -7.35 25.45 5.71
N ALA A 81 -6.25 25.31 6.47
CA ALA A 81 -4.88 25.53 5.98
C ALA A 81 -4.37 24.46 5.01
N GLY A 82 -5.17 23.46 4.64
CA GLY A 82 -4.82 22.43 3.67
C GLY A 82 -4.01 21.26 4.25
N LYS A 83 -3.89 21.11 5.58
CA LYS A 83 -3.11 20.02 6.22
C LYS A 83 -3.48 18.64 5.71
N THR A 84 -4.77 18.31 5.69
CA THR A 84 -5.28 17.01 5.24
C THR A 84 -5.00 16.78 3.75
N LEU A 85 -5.10 17.81 2.92
CA LEU A 85 -4.79 17.73 1.49
C LEU A 85 -3.30 17.44 1.26
N LEU A 86 -2.43 18.18 1.96
CA LEU A 86 -0.98 17.97 1.94
C LEU A 86 -0.61 16.56 2.39
N ALA A 87 -1.21 16.08 3.49
CA ALA A 87 -0.97 14.72 3.96
C ALA A 87 -1.39 13.65 2.95
N ARG A 88 -2.58 13.81 2.33
CA ARG A 88 -3.08 12.87 1.31
C ARG A 88 -2.24 12.84 0.03
N SER A 89 -1.53 13.91 -0.25
CA SER A 89 -0.65 14.00 -1.42
C SER A 89 0.76 13.49 -1.15
N MET A 90 1.14 13.24 0.12
CA MET A 90 2.48 12.71 0.46
C MET A 90 2.87 11.43 -0.30
N PRO A 91 1.99 10.45 -0.51
CA PRO A 91 2.37 9.25 -1.25
C PRO A 91 2.90 9.53 -2.66
N SER A 92 2.47 10.62 -3.32
CA SER A 92 2.93 10.96 -4.68
C SER A 92 4.38 11.47 -4.75
N ILE A 93 4.93 11.93 -3.62
CA ILE A 93 6.32 12.41 -3.53
C ILE A 93 7.25 11.44 -2.81
N LEU A 94 6.74 10.33 -2.30
CA LEU A 94 7.56 9.25 -1.75
C LEU A 94 8.30 8.52 -2.88
N PRO A 95 9.53 8.02 -2.64
CA PRO A 95 10.22 7.17 -3.60
C PRO A 95 9.36 5.99 -4.04
N ARG A 96 9.44 5.58 -5.30
CA ARG A 96 8.74 4.39 -5.79
C ARG A 96 9.13 3.17 -4.96
N MET A 97 8.17 2.25 -4.74
CA MET A 97 8.48 0.99 -4.07
C MET A 97 9.33 0.10 -4.96
N SER A 98 10.27 -0.62 -4.35
CA SER A 98 10.92 -1.75 -5.02
C SER A 98 9.92 -2.91 -5.19
N ILE A 99 10.28 -3.90 -6.02
CA ILE A 99 9.45 -5.12 -6.17
C ILE A 99 9.26 -5.81 -4.83
N ASP A 100 10.31 -5.89 -4.01
CA ASP A 100 10.24 -6.54 -2.70
C ASP A 100 9.32 -5.78 -1.74
N GLU A 101 9.41 -4.45 -1.71
CA GLU A 101 8.50 -3.60 -0.93
C GLU A 101 7.04 -3.75 -1.38
N ALA A 102 6.79 -3.76 -2.69
CA ALA A 102 5.46 -3.95 -3.26
C ALA A 102 4.90 -5.34 -2.94
N LEU A 103 5.73 -6.38 -2.93
CA LEU A 103 5.35 -7.73 -2.50
C LEU A 103 5.01 -7.80 -1.02
N GLU A 104 5.76 -7.11 -0.15
CA GLU A 104 5.45 -7.02 1.28
C GLU A 104 4.06 -6.41 1.50
N VAL A 105 3.79 -5.26 0.88
CA VAL A 105 2.49 -4.59 0.95
C VAL A 105 1.38 -5.49 0.42
N THR A 106 1.58 -6.10 -0.74
CA THR A 106 0.59 -6.99 -1.37
C THR A 106 0.26 -8.19 -0.48
N LYS A 107 1.26 -8.79 0.19
CA LYS A 107 1.04 -9.89 1.16
C LYS A 107 0.14 -9.44 2.31
N ILE A 108 0.39 -8.25 2.89
CA ILE A 108 -0.41 -7.71 3.98
C ILE A 108 -1.87 -7.52 3.54
N TYR A 109 -2.09 -6.91 2.37
CA TYR A 109 -3.44 -6.68 1.85
C TYR A 109 -4.15 -7.98 1.46
N SER A 110 -3.42 -8.96 0.95
CA SER A 110 -3.96 -10.30 0.64
C SER A 110 -4.44 -11.01 1.90
N VAL A 111 -3.62 -11.03 2.97
CA VAL A 111 -4.00 -11.63 4.26
C VAL A 111 -5.16 -10.89 4.90
N ALA A 112 -5.23 -9.56 4.74
CA ALA A 112 -6.34 -8.74 5.22
C ALA A 112 -7.65 -8.95 4.44
N GLY A 113 -7.60 -9.61 3.26
CA GLY A 113 -8.74 -9.74 2.35
C GLY A 113 -9.11 -8.44 1.63
N LEU A 114 -8.15 -7.50 1.55
CA LEU A 114 -8.33 -6.17 0.95
C LEU A 114 -7.67 -6.02 -0.43
N LEU A 115 -7.06 -7.08 -0.94
CA LEU A 115 -6.44 -7.06 -2.27
C LEU A 115 -7.54 -7.15 -3.34
N PRO A 116 -7.64 -6.16 -4.26
CA PRO A 116 -8.58 -6.24 -5.38
C PRO A 116 -8.25 -7.44 -6.28
N SER A 117 -9.28 -8.09 -6.83
CA SER A 117 -9.13 -9.31 -7.63
C SER A 117 -8.37 -9.11 -8.94
N ASP A 118 -8.39 -7.91 -9.46
CA ASP A 118 -7.75 -7.47 -10.70
C ASP A 118 -6.35 -6.87 -10.50
N THR A 119 -5.93 -6.69 -9.24
CA THR A 119 -4.63 -6.09 -8.90
C THR A 119 -3.64 -7.17 -8.47
N PRO A 120 -2.72 -7.59 -9.34
CA PRO A 120 -1.74 -8.63 -9.02
C PRO A 120 -0.67 -8.16 -8.02
N LEU A 121 -0.37 -6.86 -8.01
CA LEU A 121 0.64 -6.24 -7.17
C LEU A 121 0.23 -4.81 -6.82
N ILE A 122 0.35 -4.43 -5.55
CA ILE A 122 0.12 -3.05 -5.11
C ILE A 122 1.41 -2.26 -5.34
N VAL A 123 1.37 -1.34 -6.29
CA VAL A 123 2.49 -0.47 -6.64
C VAL A 123 2.41 0.91 -5.98
N ASN A 124 1.21 1.34 -5.60
CA ASN A 124 0.99 2.60 -4.89
C ASN A 124 1.34 2.45 -3.41
N ARG A 125 2.07 3.42 -2.87
CA ARG A 125 2.29 3.48 -1.42
C ARG A 125 0.96 3.71 -0.70
N PRO A 126 0.60 2.86 0.29
CA PRO A 126 -0.65 2.99 1.01
C PRO A 126 -0.75 4.31 1.77
N PHE A 127 -1.94 4.88 1.80
CA PHE A 127 -2.28 6.00 2.66
C PHE A 127 -3.45 5.60 3.55
N ARG A 128 -3.25 5.64 4.86
CA ARG A 128 -4.28 5.30 5.85
C ARG A 128 -4.53 6.50 6.75
N ALA A 129 -5.80 6.86 6.88
CA ALA A 129 -6.24 7.98 7.71
C ALA A 129 -7.36 7.50 8.64
N PRO A 130 -7.03 6.80 9.72
CA PRO A 130 -8.03 6.33 10.67
C PRO A 130 -8.68 7.51 11.39
N HIS A 131 -9.99 7.36 11.67
CA HIS A 131 -10.69 8.33 12.47
C HIS A 131 -10.22 8.27 13.94
N HIS A 132 -10.24 9.39 14.66
CA HIS A 132 -9.78 9.47 16.06
C HIS A 132 -10.54 8.54 17.04
N THR A 133 -11.77 8.11 16.68
CA THR A 133 -12.56 7.15 17.45
C THR A 133 -12.14 5.68 17.23
N ILE A 134 -11.12 5.41 16.42
CA ILE A 134 -10.64 4.05 16.18
C ILE A 134 -10.21 3.39 17.48
N SER A 135 -10.53 2.11 17.64
CA SER A 135 -10.04 1.32 18.78
C SER A 135 -8.54 1.02 18.66
N TYR A 136 -7.89 0.75 19.78
CA TYR A 136 -6.50 0.30 19.79
C TYR A 136 -6.27 -0.91 18.85
N ALA A 137 -7.14 -1.91 18.92
CA ALA A 137 -7.05 -3.09 18.04
C ALA A 137 -7.28 -2.74 16.56
N GLY A 138 -8.08 -1.71 16.26
CA GLY A 138 -8.24 -1.21 14.89
C GLY A 138 -6.99 -0.51 14.39
N LEU A 139 -6.31 0.25 15.24
CA LEU A 139 -5.10 0.99 14.86
C LEU A 139 -3.88 0.05 14.71
N VAL A 140 -3.59 -0.74 15.73
CA VAL A 140 -2.37 -1.57 15.80
C VAL A 140 -2.59 -2.97 15.23
N GLY A 141 -3.81 -3.46 15.30
CA GLY A 141 -4.16 -4.83 14.94
C GLY A 141 -4.39 -5.72 16.15
N GLY A 142 -4.81 -6.96 15.91
CA GLY A 142 -5.08 -7.96 16.94
C GLY A 142 -6.57 -8.31 17.04
N GLY A 143 -7.04 -8.59 18.24
CA GLY A 143 -8.39 -9.06 18.50
C GLY A 143 -8.47 -10.58 18.63
N LYS A 144 -9.69 -11.12 18.88
CA LYS A 144 -9.94 -12.56 19.02
C LYS A 144 -9.56 -13.34 17.74
N TRP A 145 -9.78 -12.73 16.61
CA TRP A 145 -9.30 -13.16 15.29
C TRP A 145 -8.30 -12.10 14.83
N PRO A 146 -6.98 -12.37 14.94
CA PRO A 146 -5.96 -11.38 14.63
C PRO A 146 -6.11 -10.85 13.20
N ARG A 147 -6.25 -9.52 13.08
CA ARG A 147 -6.31 -8.82 11.79
C ARG A 147 -5.27 -7.70 11.78
N PRO A 148 -4.70 -7.38 10.63
CA PRO A 148 -3.85 -6.20 10.48
C PRO A 148 -4.62 -4.92 10.85
N GLY A 149 -3.99 -4.05 11.64
CA GLY A 149 -4.51 -2.71 11.94
C GLY A 149 -4.10 -1.69 10.88
N GLU A 150 -4.57 -0.45 11.04
CA GLU A 150 -4.29 0.64 10.11
C GLU A 150 -2.79 0.93 9.96
N VAL A 151 -2.01 0.80 11.05
CA VAL A 151 -0.54 0.94 11.02
C VAL A 151 0.11 -0.14 10.13
N THR A 152 -0.35 -1.37 10.25
CA THR A 152 0.14 -2.48 9.42
C THR A 152 -0.28 -2.31 7.96
N LEU A 153 -1.52 -1.86 7.72
CA LEU A 153 -2.02 -1.58 6.37
C LEU A 153 -1.33 -0.38 5.70
N ALA A 154 -0.72 0.51 6.48
CA ALA A 154 0.08 1.62 5.97
C ALA A 154 1.55 1.25 5.75
N HIS A 155 1.92 -0.03 5.85
CA HIS A 155 3.30 -0.48 5.66
C HIS A 155 3.90 0.06 4.36
N ARG A 156 5.12 0.58 4.41
CA ARG A 156 5.81 1.27 3.30
C ARG A 156 5.08 2.51 2.75
N GLY A 157 4.09 3.03 3.48
CA GLY A 157 3.27 4.17 3.10
C GLY A 157 3.16 5.21 4.21
N VAL A 158 2.00 5.82 4.34
CA VAL A 158 1.73 6.92 5.26
C VAL A 158 0.55 6.59 6.17
N VAL A 159 0.74 6.74 7.48
CA VAL A 159 -0.35 6.85 8.46
C VAL A 159 -0.56 8.34 8.76
N PHE A 160 -1.76 8.83 8.54
CA PHE A 160 -2.14 10.19 8.85
C PHE A 160 -3.13 10.20 10.01
N LEU A 161 -2.72 10.78 11.13
CA LEU A 161 -3.57 10.95 12.31
C LEU A 161 -4.06 12.40 12.35
N ASP A 162 -5.27 12.63 11.81
CA ASP A 162 -5.90 13.96 11.84
C ASP A 162 -6.45 14.22 13.24
N ALA A 163 -6.31 15.46 13.73
CA ALA A 163 -6.72 15.84 15.08
C ALA A 163 -6.09 14.95 16.18
N LEU A 164 -4.77 14.76 16.12
CA LEU A 164 -4.01 13.88 17.04
C LEU A 164 -4.43 13.99 18.53
N PRO A 165 -4.73 15.19 19.11
CA PRO A 165 -5.18 15.30 20.50
C PRO A 165 -6.53 14.66 20.81
N GLU A 166 -7.34 14.33 19.78
CA GLU A 166 -8.67 13.72 19.97
C GLU A 166 -8.59 12.18 20.06
N PHE A 167 -7.45 11.61 19.72
CA PHE A 167 -7.24 10.18 19.89
C PHE A 167 -7.19 9.81 21.37
N ALA A 168 -7.78 8.67 21.72
CA ALA A 168 -7.70 8.17 23.08
C ALA A 168 -6.25 7.89 23.47
N GLN A 169 -5.83 8.31 24.65
CA GLN A 169 -4.45 8.16 25.14
C GLN A 169 -3.94 6.68 25.11
N ARG A 170 -4.87 5.72 25.20
CA ARG A 170 -4.53 4.28 25.10
C ARG A 170 -4.30 3.83 23.65
N THR A 171 -4.66 4.65 22.69
CA THR A 171 -4.57 4.32 21.25
C THR A 171 -3.26 4.85 20.64
N LEU A 172 -2.71 5.90 21.21
CA LEU A 172 -1.40 6.48 20.90
C LEU A 172 -0.31 5.90 21.79
#